data_8868c7d2db00f39d536a2e22f533b3f4
#
_entry.id   8868c7d2db00f39d536a2e22f533b3f4
#
_cell.length_a   1.000
_cell.length_b   1.000
_cell.length_c   1.000
_cell.angle_alpha   90.00
_cell.angle_beta   90.00
_cell.angle_gamma   90.00
#
_symmetry.space_group_name_H-M   'P 1'
#
loop_
_entity.id
_entity.type
_entity.pdbx_description
1 polymer ?
#
loop_
_entity_poly.entity_id
_entity_poly.type
_entity_poly.pdbx_seq_one_letter_code
_entity_poly.pdbx_strand_id
1 'polypeptide(L)'
;IMQGVTCLTKAVKSTLGASGRCVIYEDARGKPVITKDGVTVAESVVLHQPVKNLGATLIKEAARNTVNEAGDGTTTATILAHAILKESYEHIDKNNIRQIKEGLQSGLSKILCYLDDATIEVNDNTLESVANISCNNDKETGAIISSAFKKVGKDGVVLIEDSDTFETTLDIVEGTQLDCGLSSPYLATDKDKGISELDNPC
;
A
#
# COMPACT_ATOMS: atom_id res chain seq x y z
N ILE A 1 3.59 -8.31 24.69
CA ILE A 1 2.85 -7.89 23.49
C ILE A 1 3.09 -6.41 23.19
N MET A 2 2.70 -5.46 24.08
CA MET A 2 2.84 -4.01 23.85
C MET A 2 4.27 -3.55 23.48
N GLN A 3 5.30 -4.17 24.07
CA GLN A 3 6.69 -3.90 23.66
C GLN A 3 6.96 -4.26 22.19
N GLY A 4 6.38 -5.34 21.69
CA GLY A 4 6.50 -5.75 20.30
C GLY A 4 5.78 -4.78 19.36
N VAL A 5 4.56 -4.39 19.70
CA VAL A 5 3.78 -3.35 19.00
C VAL A 5 4.59 -2.05 18.91
N THR A 6 5.14 -1.58 20.04
CA THR A 6 5.93 -0.35 20.08
C THR A 6 7.23 -0.45 19.27
N CYS A 7 7.89 -1.60 19.29
CA CYS A 7 9.14 -1.82 18.55
C CYS A 7 8.91 -1.69 17.04
N LEU A 8 7.91 -2.40 16.52
CA LEU A 8 7.55 -2.35 15.10
C LEU A 8 7.10 -0.94 14.70
N THR A 9 6.20 -0.33 15.49
CA THR A 9 5.70 1.02 15.19
C THR A 9 6.83 2.06 15.14
N LYS A 10 7.85 1.95 15.99
CA LYS A 10 9.02 2.85 15.94
C LYS A 10 9.78 2.73 14.62
N ALA A 11 9.95 1.52 14.10
CA ALA A 11 10.61 1.30 12.82
C ALA A 11 9.80 1.93 11.68
N VAL A 12 8.50 1.61 11.60
CA VAL A 12 7.60 2.12 10.56
C VAL A 12 7.39 3.63 10.65
N LYS A 13 7.27 4.20 11.86
CA LYS A 13 7.06 5.64 12.06
C LYS A 13 8.16 6.50 11.44
N SER A 14 9.37 5.99 11.29
CA SER A 14 10.48 6.74 10.69
C SER A 14 10.25 7.08 9.22
N THR A 15 9.37 6.36 8.53
CA THR A 15 9.01 6.57 7.12
C THR A 15 7.84 7.53 6.91
N LEU A 16 7.24 8.07 7.98
CA LEU A 16 6.03 8.87 7.89
C LEU A 16 6.25 10.23 7.23
N GLY A 17 5.38 10.53 6.26
CA GLY A 17 5.21 11.87 5.70
C GLY A 17 6.32 12.33 4.78
N ALA A 18 6.24 13.61 4.36
CA ALA A 18 7.18 14.21 3.40
C ALA A 18 8.64 14.23 3.87
N SER A 19 8.87 14.25 5.18
CA SER A 19 10.20 14.17 5.82
C SER A 19 10.56 12.75 6.25
N GLY A 20 9.80 11.74 5.80
CA GLY A 20 10.07 10.33 6.07
C GLY A 20 11.47 9.90 5.63
N ARG A 21 12.12 9.11 6.48
CA ARG A 21 13.47 8.61 6.24
C ARG A 21 13.43 7.26 5.57
N CYS A 22 14.45 6.96 4.76
CA CYS A 22 14.67 5.60 4.31
C CYS A 22 15.07 4.72 5.50
N VAL A 23 14.58 3.49 5.47
CA VAL A 23 14.98 2.42 6.37
C VAL A 23 15.83 1.43 5.59
N ILE A 24 16.92 0.99 6.19
CA ILE A 24 17.77 -0.07 5.64
C ILE A 24 17.47 -1.34 6.44
N TYR A 25 17.15 -2.42 5.75
CA TYR A 25 17.00 -3.73 6.35
C TYR A 25 17.69 -4.80 5.50
N GLU A 26 17.89 -5.96 6.07
CA GLU A 26 18.49 -7.11 5.38
C GLU A 26 17.38 -8.06 4.93
N ASP A 27 17.35 -8.40 3.64
CA ASP A 27 16.38 -9.34 3.10
C ASP A 27 16.69 -10.80 3.53
N ALA A 28 15.83 -11.73 3.13
CA ALA A 28 16.00 -13.16 3.44
C ALA A 28 17.28 -13.77 2.82
N ARG A 29 17.94 -13.07 1.89
CA ARG A 29 19.20 -13.48 1.23
C ARG A 29 20.43 -12.79 1.82
N GLY A 30 20.26 -11.97 2.86
CA GLY A 30 21.34 -11.20 3.45
C GLY A 30 21.74 -9.95 2.67
N LYS A 31 20.93 -9.47 1.73
CA LYS A 31 21.20 -8.24 0.98
C LYS A 31 20.59 -7.03 1.69
N PRO A 32 21.33 -5.90 1.77
CA PRO A 32 20.76 -4.66 2.26
C PRO A 32 19.74 -4.10 1.27
N VAL A 33 18.55 -3.80 1.75
CA VAL A 33 17.45 -3.18 1.00
C VAL A 33 17.14 -1.83 1.64
N ILE A 34 17.01 -0.80 0.82
CA ILE A 34 16.67 0.55 1.24
C ILE A 34 15.23 0.81 0.78
N THR A 35 14.37 1.19 1.72
CA THR A 35 12.97 1.48 1.41
C THR A 35 12.42 2.62 2.27
N LYS A 36 11.40 3.30 1.76
CA LYS A 36 10.53 4.22 2.53
C LYS A 36 9.14 3.64 2.75
N ASP A 37 8.83 2.51 2.11
CA ASP A 37 7.52 1.88 2.22
C ASP A 37 7.29 1.29 3.60
N GLY A 38 6.20 1.73 4.25
CA GLY A 38 5.85 1.31 5.60
C GLY A 38 5.49 -0.16 5.72
N VAL A 39 4.88 -0.77 4.68
CA VAL A 39 4.55 -2.21 4.67
C VAL A 39 5.82 -3.03 4.60
N THR A 40 6.69 -2.73 3.65
CA THR A 40 7.96 -3.43 3.49
C THR A 40 8.78 -3.38 4.77
N VAL A 41 8.85 -2.20 5.42
CA VAL A 41 9.51 -2.05 6.72
C VAL A 41 8.82 -2.89 7.79
N ALA A 42 7.48 -2.86 7.87
CA ALA A 42 6.74 -3.65 8.84
C ALA A 42 7.02 -5.16 8.67
N GLU A 43 6.97 -5.66 7.44
CA GLU A 43 7.20 -7.07 7.13
C GLU A 43 8.62 -7.55 7.49
N SER A 44 9.62 -6.68 7.30
CA SER A 44 11.02 -7.02 7.61
C SER A 44 11.30 -7.17 9.12
N VAL A 45 10.47 -6.59 9.99
CA VAL A 45 10.68 -6.67 11.45
C VAL A 45 10.33 -8.05 11.98
N VAL A 46 11.31 -8.77 12.47
CA VAL A 46 11.16 -10.04 13.16
C VAL A 46 11.81 -9.94 14.55
N LEU A 47 11.06 -10.27 15.60
CA LEU A 47 11.54 -10.18 16.97
C LEU A 47 11.82 -11.57 17.54
N HIS A 48 13.01 -11.75 18.15
CA HIS A 48 13.44 -13.03 18.72
C HIS A 48 12.52 -13.56 19.83
N GLN A 49 11.92 -12.67 20.63
CA GLN A 49 11.00 -13.08 21.69
C GLN A 49 9.61 -13.37 21.13
N PRO A 50 9.07 -14.62 21.26
CA PRO A 50 7.80 -15.00 20.65
C PRO A 50 6.63 -14.10 21.05
N VAL A 51 6.52 -13.73 22.32
CA VAL A 51 5.44 -12.85 22.82
C VAL A 51 5.55 -11.44 22.27
N LYS A 52 6.75 -10.90 22.09
CA LYS A 52 6.93 -9.60 21.43
C LYS A 52 6.64 -9.70 19.95
N ASN A 53 7.09 -10.79 19.30
CA ASN A 53 6.84 -11.02 17.89
C ASN A 53 5.34 -11.13 17.60
N LEU A 54 4.57 -11.78 18.46
CA LEU A 54 3.10 -11.80 18.35
C LEU A 54 2.51 -10.39 18.34
N GLY A 55 2.99 -9.50 19.21
CA GLY A 55 2.56 -8.09 19.20
C GLY A 55 2.90 -7.37 17.90
N ALA A 56 4.10 -7.61 17.36
CA ALA A 56 4.48 -7.07 16.05
C ALA A 56 3.57 -7.61 14.94
N THR A 57 3.27 -8.91 14.94
CA THR A 57 2.39 -9.53 13.93
C THR A 57 0.99 -8.93 13.92
N LEU A 58 0.41 -8.62 15.08
CA LEU A 58 -0.90 -7.97 15.15
C LEU A 58 -0.92 -6.60 14.46
N ILE A 59 0.16 -5.84 14.57
CA ILE A 59 0.24 -4.53 13.90
C ILE A 59 0.56 -4.68 12.41
N LYS A 60 1.34 -5.69 12.01
CA LYS A 60 1.54 -6.03 10.59
C LYS A 60 0.21 -6.27 9.89
N GLU A 61 -0.70 -6.97 10.55
CA GLU A 61 -2.03 -7.26 10.00
C GLU A 61 -2.82 -5.99 9.71
N ALA A 62 -2.76 -4.99 10.60
CA ALA A 62 -3.39 -3.70 10.35
C ALA A 62 -2.80 -3.00 9.11
N ALA A 63 -1.49 -3.06 8.92
CA ALA A 63 -0.83 -2.50 7.74
C ALA A 63 -1.25 -3.24 6.45
N ARG A 64 -1.28 -4.57 6.47
CA ARG A 64 -1.71 -5.41 5.33
C ARG A 64 -3.14 -5.12 4.91
N ASN A 65 -4.06 -5.08 5.86
CA ASN A 65 -5.47 -4.79 5.56
C ASN A 65 -5.62 -3.42 4.92
N THR A 66 -4.85 -2.43 5.37
CA THR A 66 -4.88 -1.09 4.77
C THR A 66 -4.38 -1.11 3.32
N VAL A 67 -3.32 -1.86 3.00
CA VAL A 67 -2.85 -2.01 1.61
C VAL A 67 -3.91 -2.65 0.75
N ASN A 68 -4.51 -3.73 1.23
CA ASN A 68 -5.49 -4.50 0.45
C ASN A 68 -6.77 -3.70 0.16
N GLU A 69 -7.17 -2.81 1.08
CA GLU A 69 -8.40 -2.02 0.95
C GLU A 69 -8.19 -0.67 0.29
N ALA A 70 -7.07 0.01 0.59
CA ALA A 70 -6.84 1.39 0.18
C ALA A 70 -5.58 1.58 -0.70
N GLY A 71 -4.68 0.62 -0.77
CA GLY A 71 -3.43 0.71 -1.53
C GLY A 71 -2.36 1.61 -0.93
N ASP A 72 -2.70 2.48 0.03
CA ASP A 72 -1.79 3.45 0.66
C ASP A 72 -2.19 3.71 2.13
N GLY A 73 -1.40 4.52 2.84
CA GLY A 73 -1.69 4.91 4.22
C GLY A 73 -1.25 3.92 5.30
N THR A 74 -0.45 2.93 4.98
CA THR A 74 -0.01 1.85 5.87
C THR A 74 0.77 2.32 7.08
N THR A 75 1.66 3.29 6.90
CA THR A 75 2.41 3.93 7.99
C THR A 75 1.46 4.63 8.96
N THR A 76 0.49 5.37 8.44
CA THR A 76 -0.52 6.06 9.24
C THR A 76 -1.38 5.07 10.01
N ALA A 77 -1.89 4.03 9.37
CA ALA A 77 -2.68 2.97 10.00
C ALA A 77 -1.92 2.28 11.14
N THR A 78 -0.64 1.95 10.91
CA THR A 78 0.24 1.36 11.92
C THR A 78 0.39 2.26 13.15
N ILE A 79 0.59 3.56 12.96
CA ILE A 79 0.76 4.52 14.03
C ILE A 79 -0.54 4.72 14.82
N LEU A 80 -1.67 4.84 14.10
CA LEU A 80 -2.99 4.96 14.72
C LEU A 80 -3.35 3.73 15.53
N ALA A 81 -3.15 2.53 14.98
CA ALA A 81 -3.39 1.27 15.70
C ALA A 81 -2.56 1.19 16.98
N HIS A 82 -1.27 1.56 16.92
CA HIS A 82 -0.42 1.61 18.11
C HIS A 82 -0.92 2.64 19.14
N ALA A 83 -1.30 3.84 18.69
CA ALA A 83 -1.78 4.90 19.58
C ALA A 83 -3.07 4.47 20.30
N ILE A 84 -4.03 3.91 19.56
CA ILE A 84 -5.30 3.41 20.11
C ILE A 84 -5.05 2.30 21.13
N LEU A 85 -4.20 1.32 20.79
CA LEU A 85 -3.86 0.21 21.67
C LEU A 85 -3.15 0.69 22.94
N LYS A 86 -2.20 1.62 22.81
CA LYS A 86 -1.46 2.15 23.95
C LYS A 86 -2.38 2.89 24.90
N GLU A 87 -3.18 3.81 24.39
CA GLU A 87 -4.12 4.59 25.19
C GLU A 87 -5.18 3.69 25.87
N SER A 88 -5.72 2.74 25.12
CA SER A 88 -6.67 1.77 25.67
C SER A 88 -6.04 0.92 26.79
N TYR A 89 -4.79 0.51 26.63
CA TYR A 89 -4.09 -0.29 27.62
C TYR A 89 -3.87 0.47 28.93
N GLU A 90 -3.55 1.76 28.87
CA GLU A 90 -3.37 2.63 30.05
C GLU A 90 -4.68 2.84 30.85
N HIS A 91 -5.83 2.59 30.22
CA HIS A 91 -7.16 2.76 30.81
C HIS A 91 -7.82 1.46 31.28
N ILE A 92 -7.25 0.29 30.96
CA ILE A 92 -7.83 -1.03 31.30
C ILE A 92 -8.03 -1.20 32.81
N ASP A 93 -7.07 -0.75 33.63
CA ASP A 93 -7.14 -0.92 35.08
C ASP A 93 -8.17 0.02 35.75
N LYS A 94 -8.60 1.06 35.07
CA LYS A 94 -9.51 2.09 35.59
C LYS A 94 -10.93 1.95 35.08
N ASN A 95 -11.13 1.29 33.96
CA ASN A 95 -12.42 1.20 33.28
C ASN A 95 -12.73 -0.23 32.86
N ASN A 96 -14.03 -0.53 32.73
CA ASN A 96 -14.45 -1.79 32.15
C ASN A 96 -14.07 -1.84 30.67
N ILE A 97 -13.47 -2.94 30.22
CA ILE A 97 -13.06 -3.18 28.82
C ILE A 97 -14.22 -2.91 27.84
N ARG A 98 -15.45 -3.26 28.24
CA ARG A 98 -16.65 -3.00 27.44
C ARG A 98 -16.87 -1.51 27.20
N GLN A 99 -16.72 -0.70 28.23
CA GLN A 99 -16.87 0.77 28.13
C GLN A 99 -15.78 1.38 27.24
N ILE A 100 -14.55 0.89 27.32
CA ILE A 100 -13.45 1.31 26.43
C ILE A 100 -13.82 1.01 24.97
N LYS A 101 -14.31 -0.20 24.71
CA LYS A 101 -14.72 -0.61 23.35
C LYS A 101 -15.89 0.24 22.82
N GLU A 102 -16.91 0.49 23.64
CA GLU A 102 -18.04 1.35 23.27
C GLU A 102 -17.59 2.79 23.00
N GLY A 103 -16.68 3.31 23.81
CA GLY A 103 -16.07 4.63 23.62
C GLY A 103 -15.28 4.75 22.33
N LEU A 104 -14.45 3.75 22.02
CA LEU A 104 -13.70 3.67 20.76
C LEU A 104 -14.63 3.64 19.55
N GLN A 105 -15.70 2.84 19.62
CA GLN A 105 -16.66 2.71 18.52
C GLN A 105 -17.46 4.01 18.29
N SER A 106 -17.85 4.70 19.37
CA SER A 106 -18.49 6.01 19.29
C SER A 106 -17.55 7.08 18.73
N GLY A 107 -16.28 7.07 19.15
CA GLY A 107 -15.25 7.97 18.61
C GLY A 107 -15.01 7.74 17.13
N LEU A 108 -14.87 6.49 16.73
CA LEU A 108 -14.68 6.11 15.31
C LEU A 108 -15.84 6.61 14.44
N SER A 109 -17.09 6.39 14.86
CA SER A 109 -18.25 6.84 14.09
C SER A 109 -18.27 8.35 13.86
N LYS A 110 -17.86 9.15 14.87
CA LYS A 110 -17.76 10.60 14.73
C LYS A 110 -16.66 11.03 13.77
N ILE A 111 -15.51 10.33 13.82
CA ILE A 111 -14.38 10.60 12.92
C ILE A 111 -14.77 10.27 11.50
N LEU A 112 -15.43 9.14 11.24
CA LEU A 112 -15.90 8.75 9.91
C LEU A 112 -16.88 9.77 9.34
N CYS A 113 -17.89 10.21 10.10
CA CYS A 113 -18.79 11.29 9.65
C CYS A 113 -18.03 12.57 9.28
N TYR A 114 -17.06 12.97 10.10
CA TYR A 114 -16.24 14.15 9.79
C TYR A 114 -15.40 13.96 8.52
N LEU A 115 -14.84 12.78 8.29
CA LEU A 115 -14.06 12.48 7.08
C LEU A 115 -14.94 12.46 5.84
N ASP A 116 -16.16 11.91 5.94
CA ASP A 116 -17.13 11.93 4.83
C ASP A 116 -17.48 13.36 4.43
N ASP A 117 -17.72 14.25 5.42
CA ASP A 117 -18.00 15.66 5.19
C ASP A 117 -16.80 16.43 4.62
N ALA A 118 -15.58 16.04 4.98
CA ALA A 118 -14.34 16.68 4.55
C ALA A 118 -13.77 16.12 3.24
N THR A 119 -14.28 15.00 2.75
CA THR A 119 -13.81 14.34 1.54
C THR A 119 -14.12 15.19 0.30
N ILE A 120 -13.13 15.35 -0.55
CA ILE A 120 -13.24 16.04 -1.84
C ILE A 120 -12.97 15.04 -2.95
N GLU A 121 -13.84 14.98 -3.95
CA GLU A 121 -13.61 14.13 -5.11
C GLU A 121 -12.37 14.54 -5.89
N VAL A 122 -11.60 13.54 -6.31
CA VAL A 122 -10.44 13.75 -7.17
C VAL A 122 -10.92 14.16 -8.57
N ASN A 123 -10.41 15.29 -9.04
CA ASN A 123 -10.62 15.78 -10.40
C ASN A 123 -9.29 15.81 -11.16
N ASP A 124 -9.34 16.09 -12.46
CA ASP A 124 -8.16 16.08 -13.33
C ASP A 124 -7.02 17.01 -12.86
N ASN A 125 -7.35 18.08 -12.13
CA ASN A 125 -6.36 19.01 -11.60
C ASN A 125 -5.70 18.51 -10.31
N THR A 126 -6.42 17.74 -9.51
CA THR A 126 -5.92 17.19 -8.24
C THR A 126 -5.28 15.81 -8.42
N LEU A 127 -5.61 15.11 -9.51
CA LEU A 127 -5.09 13.77 -9.81
C LEU A 127 -3.56 13.73 -9.86
N GLU A 128 -2.94 14.70 -10.48
CA GLU A 128 -1.48 14.81 -10.56
C GLU A 128 -0.85 15.01 -9.17
N SER A 129 -1.50 15.79 -8.31
CA SER A 129 -1.03 15.98 -6.93
C SER A 129 -1.10 14.68 -6.12
N VAL A 130 -2.17 13.91 -6.30
CA VAL A 130 -2.34 12.59 -5.66
C VAL A 130 -1.26 11.62 -6.16
N ALA A 131 -1.08 11.53 -7.48
CA ALA A 131 -0.06 10.68 -8.10
C ALA A 131 1.36 11.06 -7.61
N ASN A 132 1.68 12.35 -7.56
CA ASN A 132 2.98 12.81 -7.06
C ASN A 132 3.24 12.39 -5.60
N ILE A 133 2.24 12.50 -4.73
CA ILE A 133 2.37 12.09 -3.33
C ILE A 133 2.61 10.58 -3.24
N SER A 134 1.86 9.79 -3.97
CA SER A 134 1.99 8.32 -4.00
C SER A 134 3.36 7.87 -4.54
N CYS A 135 3.97 8.64 -5.45
CA CYS A 135 5.30 8.42 -5.98
C CYS A 135 6.43 9.06 -5.14
N ASN A 136 6.23 9.30 -3.84
CA ASN A 136 7.23 9.94 -2.98
C ASN A 136 7.68 11.34 -3.44
N ASN A 137 6.80 12.14 -4.03
CA ASN A 137 7.06 13.45 -4.64
C ASN A 137 7.97 13.40 -5.89
N ASP A 138 8.04 12.27 -6.57
CA ASP A 138 8.63 12.19 -7.90
C ASP A 138 7.63 12.74 -8.93
N LYS A 139 7.92 13.94 -9.41
CA LYS A 139 7.04 14.67 -10.33
C LYS A 139 6.99 14.05 -11.73
N GLU A 140 8.11 13.47 -12.19
CA GLU A 140 8.15 12.82 -13.50
C GLU A 140 7.25 11.58 -13.53
N THR A 141 7.46 10.67 -12.58
CA THR A 141 6.63 9.46 -12.43
C THR A 141 5.18 9.82 -12.17
N GLY A 142 4.91 10.78 -11.29
CA GLY A 142 3.55 11.25 -10.98
C GLY A 142 2.82 11.84 -12.20
N ALA A 143 3.51 12.58 -13.06
CA ALA A 143 2.93 13.11 -14.30
C ALA A 143 2.59 11.99 -15.30
N ILE A 144 3.46 10.98 -15.45
CA ILE A 144 3.21 9.82 -16.32
C ILE A 144 1.97 9.06 -15.83
N ILE A 145 1.89 8.74 -14.52
CA ILE A 145 0.76 8.02 -13.93
C ILE A 145 -0.54 8.84 -14.07
N SER A 146 -0.50 10.13 -13.75
CA SER A 146 -1.66 11.01 -13.92
C SER A 146 -2.13 11.07 -15.38
N SER A 147 -1.20 11.11 -16.33
CA SER A 147 -1.52 11.06 -17.77
C SER A 147 -2.15 9.73 -18.17
N ALA A 148 -1.67 8.61 -17.62
CA ALA A 148 -2.24 7.29 -17.82
C ALA A 148 -3.71 7.25 -17.39
N PHE A 149 -3.99 7.63 -16.15
CA PHE A 149 -5.37 7.64 -15.61
C PHE A 149 -6.30 8.59 -16.37
N LYS A 150 -5.81 9.74 -16.81
CA LYS A 150 -6.61 10.66 -17.66
C LYS A 150 -7.00 10.04 -18.99
N LYS A 151 -6.14 9.20 -19.57
CA LYS A 151 -6.38 8.55 -20.87
C LYS A 151 -7.29 7.33 -20.76
N VAL A 152 -7.10 6.48 -19.74
CA VAL A 152 -7.92 5.27 -19.56
C VAL A 152 -9.26 5.56 -18.86
N GLY A 153 -9.38 6.69 -18.16
CA GLY A 153 -10.61 7.07 -17.47
C GLY A 153 -10.79 6.36 -16.12
N LYS A 154 -11.96 6.60 -15.49
CA LYS A 154 -12.24 6.12 -14.12
C LYS A 154 -12.32 4.59 -13.98
N ASP A 155 -12.73 3.92 -15.03
CA ASP A 155 -12.93 2.46 -15.05
C ASP A 155 -11.72 1.71 -15.66
N GLY A 156 -10.68 2.46 -16.07
CA GLY A 156 -9.49 1.89 -16.66
C GLY A 156 -8.53 1.34 -15.63
N VAL A 157 -7.79 0.32 -16.01
CA VAL A 157 -6.76 -0.32 -15.17
C VAL A 157 -5.39 0.18 -15.63
N VAL A 158 -4.57 0.64 -14.69
CA VAL A 158 -3.17 1.02 -14.93
C VAL A 158 -2.28 -0.02 -14.25
N LEU A 159 -1.46 -0.70 -15.05
CA LEU A 159 -0.47 -1.66 -14.60
C LEU A 159 0.92 -1.05 -14.72
N ILE A 160 1.80 -1.41 -13.79
CA ILE A 160 3.21 -1.02 -13.80
C ILE A 160 4.02 -2.29 -13.96
N GLU A 161 4.82 -2.34 -15.01
CA GLU A 161 5.66 -3.48 -15.36
C GLU A 161 7.11 -3.04 -15.54
N ASP A 162 8.05 -3.96 -15.29
CA ASP A 162 9.46 -3.72 -15.57
C ASP A 162 9.67 -3.68 -17.08
N SER A 163 10.44 -2.71 -17.56
CA SER A 163 10.78 -2.54 -18.96
C SER A 163 12.24 -2.93 -19.23
N ASP A 164 12.50 -3.55 -20.36
CA ASP A 164 13.85 -3.82 -20.86
C ASP A 164 14.53 -2.57 -21.45
N THR A 165 13.83 -1.44 -21.51
CA THR A 165 14.33 -0.17 -22.03
C THR A 165 14.82 0.74 -20.91
N PHE A 166 15.70 1.71 -21.23
CA PHE A 166 16.18 2.71 -20.26
C PHE A 166 15.18 3.83 -20.00
N GLU A 167 14.11 3.92 -20.78
CA GLU A 167 13.12 4.98 -20.70
C GLU A 167 11.79 4.40 -20.19
N THR A 168 11.10 5.14 -19.33
CA THR A 168 9.74 4.81 -18.91
C THR A 168 8.77 5.14 -20.03
N THR A 169 8.08 4.16 -20.56
CA THR A 169 7.08 4.30 -21.62
C THR A 169 5.66 4.12 -21.07
N LEU A 170 4.69 4.69 -21.74
CA LEU A 170 3.27 4.53 -21.46
C LEU A 170 2.58 3.94 -22.69
N ASP A 171 2.20 2.67 -22.57
CA ASP A 171 1.44 1.98 -23.63
C ASP A 171 -0.03 1.91 -23.21
N ILE A 172 -0.93 2.18 -24.16
CA ILE A 172 -2.37 2.13 -23.96
C ILE A 172 -2.92 1.02 -24.82
N VAL A 173 -3.60 0.09 -24.17
CA VAL A 173 -4.26 -1.04 -24.82
C VAL A 173 -5.76 -0.87 -24.68
N GLU A 174 -6.49 -0.91 -25.80
CA GLU A 174 -7.94 -0.95 -25.79
C GLU A 174 -8.40 -2.40 -25.63
N GLY A 175 -8.92 -2.73 -24.45
CA GLY A 175 -9.36 -4.09 -24.13
C GLY A 175 -9.00 -4.50 -22.71
N THR A 176 -9.04 -5.79 -22.43
CA THR A 176 -8.64 -6.37 -21.14
C THR A 176 -7.35 -7.16 -21.30
N GLN A 177 -6.33 -6.78 -20.55
CA GLN A 177 -5.09 -7.55 -20.45
C GLN A 177 -5.20 -8.55 -19.31
N LEU A 178 -4.91 -9.82 -19.63
CA LEU A 178 -4.84 -10.90 -18.64
C LEU A 178 -3.39 -11.32 -18.48
N ASP A 179 -2.92 -11.41 -17.26
CA ASP A 179 -1.57 -11.87 -16.93
C ASP A 179 -1.50 -13.41 -17.04
N CYS A 180 -1.65 -13.88 -18.28
CA CYS A 180 -1.52 -15.30 -18.60
C CYS A 180 -0.99 -15.47 -20.04
N GLY A 181 -0.05 -16.36 -20.21
CA GLY A 181 0.48 -16.70 -21.52
C GLY A 181 -0.37 -17.75 -22.26
N LEU A 182 0.09 -18.13 -23.45
CA LEU A 182 -0.53 -19.21 -24.23
C LEU A 182 -0.49 -20.52 -23.45
N SER A 183 -1.63 -21.22 -23.38
CA SER A 183 -1.73 -22.54 -22.72
C SER A 183 -0.83 -23.60 -23.38
N SER A 184 -0.45 -23.40 -24.63
CA SER A 184 0.48 -24.24 -25.35
C SER A 184 1.20 -23.45 -26.45
N PRO A 185 2.51 -23.66 -26.68
CA PRO A 185 3.25 -23.03 -27.76
C PRO A 185 2.69 -23.36 -29.16
N TYR A 186 1.93 -24.47 -29.30
CA TYR A 186 1.29 -24.85 -30.54
C TYR A 186 0.10 -23.96 -30.92
N LEU A 187 -0.40 -23.14 -30.00
CA LEU A 187 -1.46 -22.19 -30.30
C LEU A 187 -0.95 -20.87 -30.86
N ALA A 188 0.37 -20.68 -30.95
CA ALA A 188 0.95 -19.51 -31.58
C ALA A 188 0.65 -19.49 -33.07
N THR A 189 0.05 -18.40 -33.57
CA THR A 189 -0.16 -18.17 -35.03
C THR A 189 1.14 -17.71 -35.67
N ASP A 190 1.97 -16.94 -34.98
CA ASP A 190 3.34 -16.60 -35.36
C ASP A 190 4.31 -17.33 -34.41
N LYS A 191 4.93 -18.39 -34.93
CA LYS A 191 5.84 -19.25 -34.16
C LYS A 191 7.19 -18.60 -33.89
N ASP A 192 7.62 -17.68 -34.73
CA ASP A 192 8.92 -17.00 -34.59
C ASP A 192 8.86 -15.96 -33.47
N LYS A 193 7.73 -15.30 -33.32
CA LYS A 193 7.48 -14.32 -32.24
C LYS A 193 6.81 -14.91 -30.99
N GLY A 194 6.30 -16.15 -31.09
CA GLY A 194 5.59 -16.80 -29.98
C GLY A 194 4.25 -16.16 -29.61
N ILE A 195 3.62 -15.45 -30.55
CA ILE A 195 2.33 -14.75 -30.34
C ILE A 195 1.20 -15.41 -31.11
N SER A 196 -0.02 -15.29 -30.60
CA SER A 196 -1.26 -15.66 -31.27
C SER A 196 -2.12 -14.42 -31.43
N GLU A 197 -2.33 -14.03 -32.68
CA GLU A 197 -3.16 -12.92 -33.06
C GLU A 197 -4.37 -13.43 -33.83
N LEU A 198 -5.56 -13.08 -33.39
CA LEU A 198 -6.82 -13.43 -34.00
C LEU A 198 -7.56 -12.12 -34.32
N ASP A 199 -7.73 -11.85 -35.61
CA ASP A 199 -8.49 -10.68 -36.08
C ASP A 199 -9.97 -11.05 -36.18
N ASN A 200 -10.84 -10.27 -35.57
CA ASN A 200 -12.29 -10.47 -35.50
C ASN A 200 -12.72 -11.92 -35.19
N PRO A 201 -12.26 -12.51 -34.07
CA PRO A 201 -12.64 -13.88 -33.73
C PRO A 201 -14.14 -13.98 -33.44
N CYS A 202 -14.77 -15.05 -33.99
CA CYS A 202 -16.17 -15.38 -33.72
C CYS A 202 -16.34 -16.17 -32.44
#